data_61916f1904ebbb188496ff75422177f5
#
_entry.id   61916f1904ebbb188496ff75422177f5
#
_cell.length_a   1.000
_cell.length_b   1.000
_cell.length_c   1.000
_cell.angle_alpha   90.00
_cell.angle_beta   90.00
_cell.angle_gamma   90.00
#
_symmetry.space_group_name_H-M   'P 1'
#
loop_
_entity.id
_entity.type
_entity.pdbx_description
1 polymer ?
#
loop_
_entity_poly.entity_id
_entity_poly.type
_entity_poly.pdbx_seq_one_letter_code
_entity_poly.pdbx_strand_id
1 'polypeptide(L)'
;MKSIFISLLFLSIHSISLGQCESVTINSATEEGDYLVETLTELDGIRNGPDYFGATIYYPINATTPLASIVIVPGFMYPESSIQNWGPFYASHGIVTMTIGTNSGFDQPETRAAALIDAIITLKQENTRLDSPLNSNINENSIAVSGWSMGGGGAQLAASIDPNINAVVALCPWLDTSTLSESTLNHSIPTLIFSGEYDVIATASVHANIHYDYTPISTPKLLYEVENGDHFVANGPEGGNGEVGRMALSWLKKYLLDDNCYCPLLLDVPLTSSNYLTNVDCETNTTGASSQYIDFNNGWSIISTHIIPENTDFASIVSPIMESMIIAKDYSGAVYLPEWDFNGIGVLQKEQGFLVKMSSDEILVLEGEQILPEESPINLIEGWNMIAYYPTQAIAADLIFSELTIDNNLIIVKDYIGNAFLPEWDFNGIGDLEPGKGYQLKVNTASVLQY
;
A
#
# COMPACT_ATOMS: atom_id res chain seq x y z
N MET A 1 49.25 5.78 -44.27
CA MET A 1 48.04 4.97 -44.04
C MET A 1 47.63 5.15 -42.59
N LYS A 2 46.61 5.98 -42.35
CA LYS A 2 46.05 6.21 -41.02
C LYS A 2 44.74 5.41 -40.94
N SER A 3 44.75 4.36 -40.13
CA SER A 3 43.56 3.54 -39.87
C SER A 3 42.63 4.30 -38.93
N ILE A 4 41.39 4.56 -39.37
CA ILE A 4 40.32 5.14 -38.57
C ILE A 4 39.57 3.97 -37.95
N PHE A 5 39.64 3.84 -36.62
CA PHE A 5 38.77 2.94 -35.84
C PHE A 5 37.45 3.64 -35.61
N ILE A 6 36.39 3.12 -36.25
CA ILE A 6 35.00 3.55 -35.95
C ILE A 6 34.53 2.64 -34.83
N SER A 7 34.38 3.22 -33.64
CA SER A 7 33.75 2.57 -32.48
C SER A 7 32.24 2.65 -32.67
N LEU A 8 31.56 1.53 -32.96
CA LEU A 8 30.09 1.44 -32.93
C LEU A 8 29.64 1.40 -31.48
N LEU A 9 29.05 2.49 -31.03
CA LEU A 9 28.33 2.54 -29.78
C LEU A 9 26.98 1.83 -29.98
N PHE A 10 26.82 0.63 -29.42
CA PHE A 10 25.50 -0.02 -29.33
C PHE A 10 24.69 0.70 -28.26
N LEU A 11 23.78 1.56 -28.67
CA LEU A 11 22.68 2.01 -27.81
C LEU A 11 21.73 0.81 -27.66
N SER A 12 21.73 0.18 -26.50
CA SER A 12 20.67 -0.72 -26.11
C SER A 12 19.44 0.12 -25.73
N ILE A 13 18.49 0.24 -26.66
CA ILE A 13 17.17 0.77 -26.38
C ILE A 13 16.46 -0.30 -25.54
N HIS A 14 16.38 -0.10 -24.23
CA HIS A 14 15.47 -0.86 -23.37
C HIS A 14 14.08 -0.30 -23.63
N SER A 15 13.34 -0.95 -24.54
CA SER A 15 11.90 -0.79 -24.64
C SER A 15 11.29 -1.37 -23.36
N ILE A 16 10.83 -0.52 -22.44
CA ILE A 16 10.03 -0.92 -21.29
C ILE A 16 8.71 -1.44 -21.85
N SER A 17 8.49 -2.73 -21.63
CA SER A 17 7.40 -3.52 -22.18
C SER A 17 6.13 -3.24 -21.36
N LEU A 18 5.11 -2.73 -21.99
CA LEU A 18 3.71 -2.76 -21.54
C LEU A 18 3.15 -4.20 -21.38
N GLY A 19 3.98 -5.23 -21.58
CA GLY A 19 3.62 -6.65 -21.51
C GLY A 19 3.91 -7.34 -20.17
N GLN A 20 4.35 -6.64 -19.13
CA GLN A 20 4.82 -7.30 -17.90
C GLN A 20 3.68 -7.89 -17.05
N CYS A 21 2.44 -7.41 -17.16
CA CYS A 21 1.27 -7.89 -16.42
C CYS A 21 0.29 -8.74 -17.25
N GLU A 22 0.55 -9.02 -18.52
CA GLU A 22 -0.38 -9.76 -19.41
C GLU A 22 -0.68 -11.19 -18.94
N SER A 23 0.18 -11.79 -18.11
CA SER A 23 -0.03 -13.13 -17.56
C SER A 23 -0.88 -13.15 -16.30
N VAL A 24 -1.12 -12.00 -15.66
CA VAL A 24 -1.92 -11.89 -14.44
C VAL A 24 -3.37 -11.64 -14.81
N THR A 25 -4.21 -12.63 -14.60
CA THR A 25 -5.64 -12.61 -14.90
C THR A 25 -6.44 -13.13 -13.70
N ILE A 26 -7.75 -12.92 -13.70
CA ILE A 26 -8.66 -13.52 -12.71
C ILE A 26 -8.43 -15.03 -12.64
N ASN A 27 -8.42 -15.71 -13.78
CA ASN A 27 -8.26 -17.17 -13.84
C ASN A 27 -6.91 -17.62 -13.27
N SER A 28 -5.80 -16.97 -13.65
CA SER A 28 -4.47 -17.34 -13.14
C SER A 28 -4.29 -17.10 -11.63
N ALA A 29 -5.12 -16.24 -11.04
CA ALA A 29 -5.12 -15.99 -9.60
C ALA A 29 -6.16 -16.83 -8.83
N THR A 30 -7.10 -17.48 -9.53
CA THR A 30 -8.14 -18.34 -8.95
C THR A 30 -7.74 -19.83 -8.97
N GLU A 31 -7.01 -20.24 -10.00
CA GLU A 31 -6.55 -21.62 -10.19
C GLU A 31 -5.26 -21.89 -9.42
N GLU A 32 -4.83 -23.15 -9.35
CA GLU A 32 -3.50 -23.50 -8.84
C GLU A 32 -2.40 -22.88 -9.68
N GLY A 33 -1.30 -22.45 -9.04
CA GLY A 33 -0.14 -21.88 -9.71
C GLY A 33 0.74 -22.93 -10.39
N ASP A 34 1.80 -22.46 -11.07
CA ASP A 34 2.64 -23.27 -11.95
C ASP A 34 3.70 -24.13 -11.21
N TYR A 35 3.95 -23.87 -9.91
CA TYR A 35 5.00 -24.57 -9.18
C TYR A 35 4.49 -25.91 -8.61
N LEU A 36 5.32 -26.94 -8.75
CA LEU A 36 5.15 -28.19 -7.99
C LEU A 36 5.40 -27.90 -6.51
N VAL A 37 4.63 -28.54 -5.64
CA VAL A 37 4.67 -28.33 -4.19
C VAL A 37 5.17 -29.58 -3.48
N GLU A 38 6.13 -29.38 -2.58
CA GLU A 38 6.54 -30.38 -1.59
C GLU A 38 6.24 -29.92 -0.17
N THR A 39 6.35 -30.83 0.79
CA THR A 39 6.04 -30.57 2.19
C THR A 39 7.17 -30.97 3.12
N LEU A 40 7.25 -30.24 4.25
CA LEU A 40 8.04 -30.60 5.42
C LEU A 40 7.14 -30.69 6.65
N THR A 41 7.43 -31.63 7.53
CA THR A 41 6.75 -31.84 8.82
C THR A 41 7.81 -32.01 9.93
N GLU A 42 7.38 -32.19 11.18
CA GLU A 42 8.31 -32.50 12.27
C GLU A 42 9.11 -33.80 12.00
N LEU A 43 8.59 -34.72 11.18
CA LEU A 43 9.32 -35.93 10.78
C LEU A 43 10.54 -35.62 9.90
N ASP A 44 10.53 -34.47 9.23
CA ASP A 44 11.61 -33.95 8.40
C ASP A 44 12.52 -33.00 9.18
N GLY A 45 12.30 -32.89 10.50
CA GLY A 45 13.14 -32.14 11.43
C GLY A 45 12.79 -30.66 11.59
N ILE A 46 11.61 -30.22 11.16
CA ILE A 46 11.15 -28.87 11.51
C ILE A 46 10.91 -28.80 13.02
N ARG A 47 11.14 -27.63 13.59
CA ARG A 47 10.90 -27.34 14.99
C ARG A 47 9.41 -27.44 15.31
N ASN A 48 9.07 -28.07 16.42
CA ASN A 48 7.78 -27.92 17.06
C ASN A 48 7.93 -26.85 18.15
N GLY A 49 7.32 -25.68 17.96
CA GLY A 49 7.49 -24.56 18.87
C GLY A 49 6.79 -24.76 20.21
N PRO A 50 7.13 -23.97 21.25
CA PRO A 50 6.42 -24.04 22.53
C PRO A 50 4.98 -23.55 22.45
N ASP A 51 4.66 -22.65 21.53
CA ASP A 51 3.36 -21.97 21.48
C ASP A 51 2.38 -22.55 20.44
N TYR A 52 2.79 -23.57 19.68
CA TYR A 52 1.92 -24.31 18.75
C TYR A 52 2.22 -25.81 18.80
N PHE A 53 1.34 -26.64 18.25
CA PHE A 53 1.47 -28.09 18.21
C PHE A 53 1.12 -28.65 16.83
N GLY A 54 2.10 -29.23 16.16
CA GLY A 54 1.97 -29.72 14.80
C GLY A 54 2.10 -28.61 13.75
N ALA A 55 2.85 -28.92 12.70
CA ALA A 55 3.01 -28.00 11.58
C ALA A 55 3.32 -28.73 10.29
N THR A 56 2.86 -28.14 9.17
CA THR A 56 3.23 -28.55 7.81
C THR A 56 3.70 -27.31 7.07
N ILE A 57 4.90 -27.38 6.47
CA ILE A 57 5.40 -26.34 5.57
C ILE A 57 5.25 -26.85 4.13
N TYR A 58 4.53 -26.11 3.32
CA TYR A 58 4.36 -26.31 1.88
C TYR A 58 5.31 -25.36 1.15
N TYR A 59 6.09 -25.85 0.21
CA TYR A 59 7.05 -25.01 -0.51
C TYR A 59 7.14 -25.32 -2.00
N PRO A 60 7.37 -24.31 -2.85
CA PRO A 60 7.47 -24.47 -4.28
C PRO A 60 8.83 -25.06 -4.67
N ILE A 61 8.84 -26.01 -5.63
CA ILE A 61 10.06 -26.54 -6.21
C ILE A 61 10.50 -25.67 -7.39
N ASN A 62 11.78 -25.35 -7.46
CA ASN A 62 12.40 -24.57 -8.54
C ASN A 62 11.85 -23.13 -8.70
N ALA A 63 11.25 -22.58 -7.68
CA ALA A 63 10.88 -21.17 -7.67
C ALA A 63 12.11 -20.28 -7.46
N THR A 64 12.01 -19.02 -7.92
CA THR A 64 13.06 -18.02 -7.72
C THR A 64 13.18 -17.64 -6.26
N THR A 65 14.38 -17.77 -5.67
CA THR A 65 14.64 -17.43 -4.27
C THR A 65 15.30 -16.05 -4.15
N PRO A 66 15.20 -15.37 -2.98
CA PRO A 66 14.56 -15.84 -1.74
C PRO A 66 13.02 -15.76 -1.80
N LEU A 67 12.35 -16.73 -1.16
CA LEU A 67 10.88 -16.90 -1.18
C LEU A 67 10.22 -16.13 -0.02
N ALA A 68 9.13 -15.45 -0.31
CA ALA A 68 8.23 -14.94 0.73
C ALA A 68 7.48 -16.09 1.41
N SER A 69 6.94 -15.83 2.61
CA SER A 69 6.23 -16.87 3.37
C SER A 69 5.01 -16.36 4.11
N ILE A 70 4.12 -17.29 4.47
CA ILE A 70 2.94 -17.02 5.28
C ILE A 70 2.74 -18.14 6.31
N VAL A 71 2.31 -17.77 7.53
CA VAL A 71 1.90 -18.71 8.58
C VAL A 71 0.41 -18.61 8.80
N ILE A 72 -0.27 -19.79 8.96
CA ILE A 72 -1.72 -19.86 9.09
C ILE A 72 -2.09 -20.71 10.31
N VAL A 73 -3.01 -20.20 11.17
CA VAL A 73 -3.50 -20.87 12.37
C VAL A 73 -5.02 -21.13 12.30
N PRO A 74 -5.53 -22.31 12.78
CA PRO A 74 -6.96 -22.63 12.70
C PRO A 74 -7.81 -21.88 13.74
N GLY A 75 -9.13 -22.13 13.68
CA GLY A 75 -10.13 -21.62 14.60
C GLY A 75 -10.32 -22.47 15.88
N PHE A 76 -11.31 -22.07 16.70
CA PHE A 76 -11.67 -22.73 17.96
C PHE A 76 -12.07 -24.19 17.76
N MET A 77 -11.42 -25.11 18.50
CA MET A 77 -11.60 -26.56 18.44
C MET A 77 -11.31 -27.24 17.09
N TYR A 78 -10.74 -26.53 16.15
CA TYR A 78 -10.39 -27.08 14.84
C TYR A 78 -8.90 -27.44 14.77
N PRO A 79 -8.55 -28.56 14.13
CA PRO A 79 -7.17 -28.97 13.90
C PRO A 79 -6.54 -28.19 12.73
N GLU A 80 -5.24 -28.29 12.58
CA GLU A 80 -4.47 -27.77 11.45
C GLU A 80 -5.09 -28.14 10.09
N SER A 81 -5.60 -29.38 9.94
CA SER A 81 -6.21 -29.85 8.70
C SER A 81 -7.41 -29.03 8.21
N SER A 82 -8.01 -28.21 9.07
CA SER A 82 -9.13 -27.34 8.69
C SER A 82 -8.72 -26.15 7.80
N ILE A 83 -7.41 -25.84 7.74
CA ILE A 83 -6.88 -24.71 6.97
C ILE A 83 -5.75 -25.14 6.03
N GLN A 84 -5.48 -26.43 5.92
CA GLN A 84 -4.36 -26.96 5.13
C GLN A 84 -4.53 -26.77 3.61
N ASN A 85 -5.74 -26.59 3.10
CA ASN A 85 -5.98 -26.32 1.67
C ASN A 85 -5.29 -25.02 1.19
N TRP A 86 -5.03 -24.07 2.09
CA TRP A 86 -4.25 -22.88 1.79
C TRP A 86 -2.78 -23.18 1.47
N GLY A 87 -2.23 -24.28 2.02
CA GLY A 87 -0.83 -24.66 1.85
C GLY A 87 -0.42 -24.87 0.40
N PRO A 88 -0.98 -25.89 -0.30
CA PRO A 88 -0.64 -26.13 -1.69
C PRO A 88 -1.04 -24.97 -2.60
N PHE A 89 -2.14 -24.26 -2.34
CA PHE A 89 -2.58 -23.13 -3.12
C PHE A 89 -1.52 -22.01 -3.15
N TYR A 90 -1.11 -21.50 -2.01
CA TYR A 90 -0.09 -20.43 -1.99
C TYR A 90 1.29 -20.93 -2.44
N ALA A 91 1.67 -22.15 -2.09
CA ALA A 91 2.95 -22.70 -2.50
C ALA A 91 3.05 -22.88 -4.02
N SER A 92 1.97 -23.31 -4.70
CA SER A 92 1.94 -23.38 -6.17
C SER A 92 2.14 -22.01 -6.85
N HIS A 93 1.85 -20.92 -6.13
CA HIS A 93 2.08 -19.55 -6.56
C HIS A 93 3.42 -18.94 -6.11
N GLY A 94 4.32 -19.75 -5.51
CA GLY A 94 5.66 -19.33 -5.13
C GLY A 94 5.80 -18.76 -3.72
N ILE A 95 4.83 -18.99 -2.82
CA ILE A 95 4.84 -18.50 -1.44
C ILE A 95 4.95 -19.68 -0.48
N VAL A 96 6.04 -19.76 0.31
CA VAL A 96 6.19 -20.78 1.35
C VAL A 96 5.07 -20.63 2.37
N THR A 97 4.31 -21.70 2.61
CA THR A 97 3.14 -21.66 3.49
C THR A 97 3.31 -22.62 4.64
N MET A 98 3.28 -22.11 5.86
CA MET A 98 3.30 -22.94 7.06
C MET A 98 1.92 -22.93 7.72
N THR A 99 1.26 -24.09 7.76
CA THR A 99 0.06 -24.28 8.56
C THR A 99 0.47 -24.85 9.91
N ILE A 100 -0.17 -24.39 11.00
CA ILE A 100 0.11 -24.86 12.36
C ILE A 100 -1.16 -25.32 13.05
N GLY A 101 -1.02 -26.27 13.98
CA GLY A 101 -2.05 -26.58 14.97
C GLY A 101 -1.88 -25.73 16.22
N THR A 102 -2.77 -25.89 17.19
CA THR A 102 -2.72 -25.20 18.49
C THR A 102 -2.42 -26.19 19.61
N ASN A 103 -1.79 -25.75 20.70
CA ASN A 103 -1.53 -26.58 21.88
C ASN A 103 -2.82 -27.08 22.53
N SER A 104 -3.89 -26.29 22.40
CA SER A 104 -5.23 -26.64 22.84
C SER A 104 -6.28 -26.13 21.85
N GLY A 105 -7.28 -26.92 21.53
CA GLY A 105 -8.44 -26.45 20.75
C GLY A 105 -9.17 -25.25 21.39
N PHE A 106 -8.96 -25.01 22.69
CA PHE A 106 -9.55 -23.91 23.47
C PHE A 106 -8.67 -22.65 23.52
N ASP A 107 -7.50 -22.67 22.87
CA ASP A 107 -6.61 -21.49 22.82
C ASP A 107 -7.36 -20.27 22.30
N GLN A 108 -7.20 -19.16 23.03
CA GLN A 108 -7.84 -17.89 22.70
C GLN A 108 -7.05 -17.14 21.60
N PRO A 109 -7.59 -16.10 20.97
CA PRO A 109 -6.89 -15.33 19.92
C PRO A 109 -5.51 -14.85 20.32
N GLU A 110 -5.30 -14.43 21.56
CA GLU A 110 -4.01 -13.97 22.08
C GLU A 110 -2.95 -15.11 22.09
N THR A 111 -3.36 -16.32 22.45
CA THR A 111 -2.49 -17.51 22.39
C THR A 111 -2.19 -17.89 20.94
N ARG A 112 -3.16 -17.75 20.03
CA ARG A 112 -2.96 -17.97 18.59
C ARG A 112 -2.05 -16.92 17.95
N ALA A 113 -2.08 -15.68 18.44
CA ALA A 113 -1.13 -14.65 18.03
C ALA A 113 0.31 -15.04 18.45
N ALA A 114 0.50 -15.52 19.67
CA ALA A 114 1.80 -16.04 20.14
C ALA A 114 2.25 -17.25 19.29
N ALA A 115 1.33 -18.16 18.95
CA ALA A 115 1.61 -19.31 18.09
C ALA A 115 2.08 -18.89 16.68
N LEU A 116 1.45 -17.87 16.07
CA LEU A 116 1.88 -17.32 14.78
C LEU A 116 3.28 -16.73 14.85
N ILE A 117 3.57 -15.97 15.89
CA ILE A 117 4.91 -15.35 16.09
C ILE A 117 5.97 -16.44 16.32
N ASP A 118 5.66 -17.48 17.10
CA ASP A 118 6.58 -18.61 17.32
C ASP A 118 6.81 -19.42 16.01
N ALA A 119 5.79 -19.59 15.19
CA ALA A 119 5.91 -20.22 13.87
C ALA A 119 6.75 -19.41 12.88
N ILE A 120 6.73 -18.07 12.94
CA ILE A 120 7.65 -17.21 12.19
C ILE A 120 9.11 -17.51 12.58
N ILE A 121 9.37 -17.74 13.88
CA ILE A 121 10.72 -18.13 14.34
C ILE A 121 11.11 -19.47 13.70
N THR A 122 10.17 -20.42 13.58
CA THR A 122 10.43 -21.72 12.94
C THR A 122 10.78 -21.57 11.46
N LEU A 123 10.05 -20.73 10.70
CA LEU A 123 10.40 -20.44 9.30
C LEU A 123 11.81 -19.84 9.17
N LYS A 124 12.17 -18.89 10.03
CA LYS A 124 13.52 -18.31 10.06
C LYS A 124 14.60 -19.34 10.43
N GLN A 125 14.28 -20.32 11.27
CA GLN A 125 15.20 -21.41 11.59
C GLN A 125 15.38 -22.38 10.41
N GLU A 126 14.33 -22.66 9.62
CA GLU A 126 14.44 -23.45 8.40
C GLU A 126 15.36 -22.79 7.36
N ASN A 127 15.39 -21.46 7.31
CA ASN A 127 16.32 -20.71 6.46
C ASN A 127 17.80 -20.89 6.82
N THR A 128 18.08 -21.37 8.03
CA THR A 128 19.45 -21.61 8.55
C THR A 128 19.77 -23.08 8.81
N ARG A 129 18.79 -23.97 8.81
CA ARG A 129 18.97 -25.41 9.02
C ARG A 129 19.62 -26.06 7.80
N LEU A 130 20.82 -26.63 7.95
CA LEU A 130 21.66 -27.14 6.86
C LEU A 130 20.99 -28.23 5.99
N ASP A 131 20.19 -29.09 6.65
CA ASP A 131 19.50 -30.19 5.95
C ASP A 131 18.09 -29.81 5.45
N SER A 132 17.71 -28.55 5.60
CA SER A 132 16.43 -28.06 5.07
C SER A 132 16.52 -27.73 3.59
N PRO A 133 15.58 -28.11 2.73
CA PRO A 133 15.48 -27.62 1.36
C PRO A 133 15.24 -26.11 1.29
N LEU A 134 14.82 -25.49 2.39
CA LEU A 134 14.59 -24.05 2.54
C LEU A 134 15.83 -23.29 3.02
N ASN A 135 16.96 -23.97 3.26
CA ASN A 135 18.20 -23.33 3.70
C ASN A 135 18.64 -22.22 2.73
N SER A 136 18.79 -21.01 3.23
CA SER A 136 19.13 -19.79 2.47
C SER A 136 18.15 -19.43 1.35
N ASN A 137 16.90 -19.92 1.42
CA ASN A 137 15.89 -19.74 0.40
C ASN A 137 14.67 -18.91 0.86
N ILE A 138 14.56 -18.55 2.14
CA ILE A 138 13.45 -17.74 2.67
C ILE A 138 13.87 -16.27 2.79
N ASN A 139 13.00 -15.37 2.34
CA ASN A 139 13.12 -13.94 2.62
C ASN A 139 12.55 -13.65 4.03
N GLU A 140 13.42 -13.51 5.01
CA GLU A 140 13.03 -13.27 6.41
C GLU A 140 12.37 -11.90 6.64
N ASN A 141 12.43 -11.00 5.66
CA ASN A 141 11.80 -9.68 5.68
C ASN A 141 10.47 -9.64 4.91
N SER A 142 9.97 -10.79 4.44
CA SER A 142 8.75 -10.90 3.64
C SER A 142 7.88 -12.05 4.17
N ILE A 143 7.28 -11.83 5.35
CA ILE A 143 6.50 -12.84 6.07
C ILE A 143 5.12 -12.28 6.43
N ALA A 144 4.07 -13.00 6.04
CA ALA A 144 2.69 -12.70 6.36
C ALA A 144 2.14 -13.66 7.44
N VAL A 145 1.02 -13.26 8.04
CA VAL A 145 0.23 -14.10 8.95
C VAL A 145 -1.22 -14.20 8.49
N SER A 146 -1.81 -15.34 8.78
CA SER A 146 -3.22 -15.61 8.50
C SER A 146 -3.82 -16.49 9.58
N GLY A 147 -5.13 -16.54 9.61
CA GLY A 147 -5.84 -17.47 10.46
C GLY A 147 -7.33 -17.40 10.23
N TRP A 148 -8.01 -18.51 10.61
CA TRP A 148 -9.44 -18.64 10.48
C TRP A 148 -10.13 -18.48 11.82
N SER A 149 -11.26 -17.75 11.87
CA SER A 149 -12.09 -17.57 13.08
C SER A 149 -11.27 -16.92 14.22
N MET A 150 -11.12 -17.55 15.39
CA MET A 150 -10.21 -17.10 16.45
C MET A 150 -8.76 -16.98 15.97
N GLY A 151 -8.36 -17.78 14.98
CA GLY A 151 -7.07 -17.63 14.30
C GLY A 151 -6.95 -16.32 13.52
N GLY A 152 -8.04 -15.88 12.87
CA GLY A 152 -8.12 -14.59 12.17
C GLY A 152 -8.00 -13.40 13.12
N GLY A 153 -8.66 -13.49 14.30
CA GLY A 153 -8.44 -12.55 15.39
C GLY A 153 -7.00 -12.57 15.88
N GLY A 154 -6.42 -13.78 16.05
CA GLY A 154 -5.02 -13.97 16.43
C GLY A 154 -4.04 -13.37 15.42
N ALA A 155 -4.31 -13.46 14.11
CA ALA A 155 -3.48 -12.86 13.07
C ALA A 155 -3.46 -11.32 13.15
N GLN A 156 -4.60 -10.69 13.42
CA GLN A 156 -4.70 -9.25 13.66
C GLN A 156 -3.93 -8.82 14.91
N LEU A 157 -4.04 -9.61 16.01
CA LEU A 157 -3.29 -9.35 17.23
C LEU A 157 -1.77 -9.52 17.03
N ALA A 158 -1.34 -10.53 16.25
CA ALA A 158 0.06 -10.73 15.93
C ALA A 158 0.65 -9.52 15.20
N ALA A 159 -0.09 -8.92 14.25
CA ALA A 159 0.31 -7.70 13.56
C ALA A 159 0.44 -6.49 14.50
N SER A 160 -0.39 -6.41 15.55
CA SER A 160 -0.27 -5.36 16.57
C SER A 160 0.93 -5.55 17.50
N ILE A 161 1.47 -6.77 17.60
CA ILE A 161 2.60 -7.13 18.48
C ILE A 161 3.93 -7.07 17.72
N ASP A 162 3.98 -7.60 16.49
CA ASP A 162 5.21 -7.65 15.69
C ASP A 162 5.09 -6.79 14.41
N PRO A 163 5.69 -5.60 14.40
CA PRO A 163 5.64 -4.69 13.25
C PRO A 163 6.45 -5.18 12.04
N ASN A 164 7.21 -6.28 12.16
CA ASN A 164 7.95 -6.88 11.04
C ASN A 164 7.07 -7.82 10.20
N ILE A 165 5.83 -8.07 10.57
CA ILE A 165 4.85 -8.75 9.73
C ILE A 165 4.52 -7.83 8.55
N ASN A 166 4.47 -8.38 7.33
CA ASN A 166 4.29 -7.58 6.11
C ASN A 166 2.85 -7.57 5.59
N ALA A 167 2.04 -8.58 5.91
CA ALA A 167 0.64 -8.62 5.53
C ALA A 167 -0.18 -9.53 6.46
N VAL A 168 -1.47 -9.23 6.58
CA VAL A 168 -2.46 -10.04 7.30
C VAL A 168 -3.55 -10.50 6.34
N VAL A 169 -3.94 -11.77 6.45
CA VAL A 169 -5.15 -12.34 5.82
C VAL A 169 -6.03 -12.93 6.91
N ALA A 170 -7.05 -12.20 7.33
CA ALA A 170 -7.96 -12.58 8.41
C ALA A 170 -9.21 -13.28 7.84
N LEU A 171 -9.33 -14.59 8.07
CA LEU A 171 -10.35 -15.47 7.50
C LEU A 171 -11.52 -15.58 8.47
N CYS A 172 -12.65 -14.93 8.21
CA CYS A 172 -13.83 -14.86 9.08
C CYS A 172 -13.43 -14.57 10.55
N PRO A 173 -12.69 -13.48 10.84
CA PRO A 173 -12.03 -13.26 12.12
C PRO A 173 -13.01 -13.15 13.28
N TRP A 174 -12.61 -13.72 14.42
CA TRP A 174 -13.35 -13.62 15.69
C TRP A 174 -12.41 -13.08 16.78
N LEU A 175 -12.82 -12.02 17.45
CA LEU A 175 -12.26 -11.56 18.72
C LEU A 175 -13.38 -11.39 19.74
N ASP A 176 -13.08 -11.59 21.03
CA ASP A 176 -14.02 -11.23 22.08
C ASP A 176 -14.34 -9.73 22.00
N THR A 177 -15.61 -9.35 22.15
CA THR A 177 -16.05 -7.97 22.04
C THR A 177 -15.40 -7.03 23.05
N SER A 178 -14.88 -7.57 24.17
CA SER A 178 -14.12 -6.78 25.15
C SER A 178 -12.67 -6.53 24.72
N THR A 179 -12.13 -7.36 23.82
CA THR A 179 -10.78 -7.23 23.24
C THR A 179 -10.80 -6.44 21.93
N LEU A 180 -11.89 -6.56 21.17
CA LEU A 180 -12.05 -5.90 19.87
C LEU A 180 -12.24 -4.39 20.06
N SER A 181 -11.19 -3.61 19.77
CA SER A 181 -11.14 -2.16 19.94
C SER A 181 -10.17 -1.52 18.95
N GLU A 182 -10.31 -0.23 18.69
CA GLU A 182 -9.37 0.55 17.88
C GLU A 182 -7.93 0.46 18.41
N SER A 183 -7.74 0.47 19.73
CA SER A 183 -6.39 0.35 20.32
C SER A 183 -5.77 -1.03 20.12
N THR A 184 -6.59 -2.09 20.04
CA THR A 184 -6.14 -3.46 19.83
C THR A 184 -5.74 -3.72 18.38
N LEU A 185 -6.43 -3.08 17.43
CA LEU A 185 -6.19 -3.22 16.00
C LEU A 185 -5.35 -2.06 15.41
N ASN A 186 -4.71 -1.27 16.26
CA ASN A 186 -3.88 -0.14 15.84
C ASN A 186 -2.50 -0.61 15.33
N HIS A 187 -2.44 -0.97 14.06
CA HIS A 187 -1.21 -1.32 13.36
C HIS A 187 -1.23 -0.81 11.92
N SER A 188 -0.06 -0.67 11.29
CA SER A 188 0.11 -0.22 9.91
C SER A 188 0.24 -1.37 8.90
N ILE A 189 0.07 -2.63 9.34
CA ILE A 189 0.26 -3.80 8.49
C ILE A 189 -0.95 -3.97 7.56
N PRO A 190 -0.77 -4.05 6.23
CA PRO A 190 -1.85 -4.27 5.28
C PRO A 190 -2.71 -5.47 5.64
N THR A 191 -4.04 -5.30 5.67
CA THR A 191 -4.97 -6.29 6.22
C THR A 191 -6.15 -6.58 5.29
N LEU A 192 -6.23 -7.83 4.83
CA LEU A 192 -7.38 -8.39 4.12
C LEU A 192 -8.27 -9.14 5.11
N ILE A 193 -9.58 -8.87 5.07
CA ILE A 193 -10.60 -9.46 5.95
C ILE A 193 -11.65 -10.14 5.09
N PHE A 194 -11.92 -11.43 5.37
CA PHE A 194 -13.04 -12.16 4.79
C PHE A 194 -14.16 -12.33 5.80
N SER A 195 -15.40 -12.37 5.33
CA SER A 195 -16.56 -12.80 6.10
C SER A 195 -17.56 -13.55 5.23
N GLY A 196 -18.48 -14.28 5.85
CA GLY A 196 -19.63 -14.87 5.18
C GLY A 196 -20.90 -14.09 5.53
N GLU A 197 -21.76 -13.81 4.54
CA GLU A 197 -23.05 -13.13 4.75
C GLU A 197 -23.93 -13.85 5.78
N TYR A 198 -23.90 -15.18 5.78
CA TYR A 198 -24.67 -16.02 6.71
C TYR A 198 -23.84 -16.62 7.83
N ASP A 199 -22.70 -16.02 8.13
CA ASP A 199 -21.89 -16.41 9.29
C ASP A 199 -22.63 -16.08 10.59
N VAL A 200 -23.10 -17.11 11.28
CA VAL A 200 -23.81 -17.01 12.57
C VAL A 200 -22.87 -17.20 13.77
N ILE A 201 -21.57 -17.47 13.54
CA ILE A 201 -20.55 -17.69 14.56
C ILE A 201 -19.73 -16.41 14.78
N ALA A 202 -19.10 -15.91 13.70
CA ALA A 202 -18.43 -14.63 13.69
C ALA A 202 -19.21 -13.65 12.79
N THR A 203 -20.44 -13.33 13.19
CA THR A 203 -21.36 -12.48 12.41
C THR A 203 -20.63 -11.21 11.94
N ALA A 204 -20.68 -10.93 10.64
CA ALA A 204 -19.93 -9.85 10.02
C ALA A 204 -20.12 -8.49 10.71
N SER A 205 -21.36 -8.14 11.07
CA SER A 205 -21.68 -6.87 11.75
C SER A 205 -21.11 -6.73 13.17
N VAL A 206 -20.69 -7.85 13.80
CA VAL A 206 -20.13 -7.87 15.16
C VAL A 206 -18.61 -8.09 15.14
N HIS A 207 -18.10 -8.69 14.08
CA HIS A 207 -16.69 -9.04 13.95
C HIS A 207 -16.04 -8.41 12.71
N ALA A 208 -16.17 -8.98 11.53
CA ALA A 208 -15.40 -8.57 10.35
C ALA A 208 -15.53 -7.07 10.00
N ASN A 209 -16.75 -6.51 10.05
CA ASN A 209 -16.98 -5.07 9.81
C ASN A 209 -16.29 -4.21 10.87
N ILE A 210 -16.34 -4.64 12.15
CA ILE A 210 -15.67 -3.94 13.25
C ILE A 210 -14.15 -4.07 13.14
N HIS A 211 -13.63 -5.23 12.71
CA HIS A 211 -12.20 -5.38 12.39
C HIS A 211 -11.77 -4.40 11.30
N TYR A 212 -12.58 -4.25 10.25
CA TYR A 212 -12.31 -3.29 9.19
C TYR A 212 -12.36 -1.85 9.70
N ASP A 213 -13.41 -1.48 10.43
CA ASP A 213 -13.62 -0.11 10.94
C ASP A 213 -12.52 0.31 11.92
N TYR A 214 -12.09 -0.60 12.82
CA TYR A 214 -11.07 -0.32 13.83
C TYR A 214 -9.63 -0.43 13.34
N THR A 215 -9.38 -1.09 12.22
CA THR A 215 -8.08 -0.99 11.54
C THR A 215 -7.92 0.45 11.04
N PRO A 216 -6.77 1.15 11.33
CA PRO A 216 -6.59 2.55 10.98
C PRO A 216 -6.88 2.85 9.50
N ILE A 217 -7.43 4.03 9.21
CA ILE A 217 -7.72 4.46 7.84
C ILE A 217 -6.44 4.60 6.99
N SER A 218 -5.31 4.89 7.62
CA SER A 218 -3.99 4.94 6.97
C SER A 218 -3.42 3.56 6.64
N THR A 219 -3.96 2.48 7.23
CA THR A 219 -3.54 1.12 6.93
C THR A 219 -4.27 0.64 5.68
N PRO A 220 -3.56 0.12 4.65
CA PRO A 220 -4.21 -0.55 3.52
C PRO A 220 -5.10 -1.69 4.03
N LYS A 221 -6.38 -1.64 3.71
CA LYS A 221 -7.35 -2.64 4.20
C LYS A 221 -8.42 -2.95 3.17
N LEU A 222 -8.90 -4.20 3.20
CA LEU A 222 -9.95 -4.69 2.34
C LEU A 222 -10.85 -5.64 3.12
N LEU A 223 -12.17 -5.45 3.01
CA LEU A 223 -13.20 -6.36 3.49
C LEU A 223 -13.93 -6.95 2.29
N TYR A 224 -13.96 -8.28 2.20
CA TYR A 224 -14.78 -9.03 1.26
C TYR A 224 -15.73 -9.95 2.02
N GLU A 225 -17.02 -9.61 2.03
CA GLU A 225 -18.09 -10.47 2.54
C GLU A 225 -18.66 -11.31 1.40
N VAL A 226 -18.56 -12.62 1.54
CA VAL A 226 -18.99 -13.59 0.52
C VAL A 226 -20.51 -13.78 0.61
N GLU A 227 -21.22 -13.52 -0.50
CA GLU A 227 -22.66 -13.71 -0.63
C GLU A 227 -23.04 -15.18 -0.35
N ASN A 228 -24.06 -15.40 0.46
CA ASN A 228 -24.50 -16.71 0.95
C ASN A 228 -23.42 -17.53 1.69
N GLY A 229 -22.25 -16.95 2.00
CA GLY A 229 -21.17 -17.62 2.71
C GLY A 229 -21.50 -17.84 4.19
N ASP A 230 -21.10 -18.99 4.72
CA ASP A 230 -21.14 -19.29 6.16
C ASP A 230 -19.77 -19.06 6.81
N HIS A 231 -19.59 -19.47 8.06
CA HIS A 231 -18.34 -19.33 8.81
C HIS A 231 -17.14 -20.06 8.18
N PHE A 232 -17.38 -21.05 7.33
CA PHE A 232 -16.34 -21.87 6.71
C PHE A 232 -15.94 -21.39 5.31
N VAL A 233 -16.60 -20.37 4.79
CA VAL A 233 -16.42 -19.91 3.41
C VAL A 233 -14.98 -19.53 3.08
N ALA A 234 -14.18 -19.15 4.07
CA ALA A 234 -12.78 -18.74 3.90
C ALA A 234 -11.77 -19.68 4.58
N ASN A 235 -12.15 -20.88 5.00
CA ASN A 235 -11.18 -21.84 5.57
C ASN A 235 -10.30 -22.54 4.51
N GLY A 236 -10.58 -22.32 3.23
CA GLY A 236 -9.80 -22.71 2.07
C GLY A 236 -9.98 -21.72 0.91
N PRO A 237 -9.15 -21.81 -0.14
CA PRO A 237 -9.19 -20.88 -1.26
C PRO A 237 -10.43 -21.00 -2.16
N GLU A 238 -11.18 -22.09 -2.06
CA GLU A 238 -12.30 -22.43 -2.96
C GLU A 238 -13.56 -21.58 -2.70
N GLY A 239 -13.63 -20.89 -1.55
CA GLY A 239 -14.77 -20.07 -1.16
C GLY A 239 -15.13 -19.01 -2.19
N GLY A 240 -16.44 -18.67 -2.27
CA GLY A 240 -16.94 -17.71 -3.25
C GLY A 240 -16.62 -18.12 -4.70
N ASN A 241 -16.64 -19.40 -5.02
CA ASN A 241 -16.25 -19.96 -6.33
C ASN A 241 -14.77 -19.67 -6.69
N GLY A 242 -13.86 -19.70 -5.72
CA GLY A 242 -12.44 -19.42 -5.88
C GLY A 242 -12.05 -17.94 -5.69
N GLU A 243 -13.03 -17.05 -5.55
CA GLU A 243 -12.76 -15.61 -5.36
C GLU A 243 -12.06 -15.30 -4.03
N VAL A 244 -12.28 -16.13 -3.00
CA VAL A 244 -11.55 -16.03 -1.73
C VAL A 244 -10.05 -16.29 -1.95
N GLY A 245 -9.69 -17.32 -2.72
CA GLY A 245 -8.31 -17.62 -3.12
C GLY A 245 -7.71 -16.50 -3.96
N ARG A 246 -8.44 -16.03 -4.98
CA ARG A 246 -8.01 -14.92 -5.85
C ARG A 246 -7.66 -13.66 -5.05
N MET A 247 -8.54 -13.24 -4.16
CA MET A 247 -8.35 -12.03 -3.37
C MET A 247 -7.19 -12.18 -2.39
N ALA A 248 -7.09 -13.33 -1.72
CA ALA A 248 -6.01 -13.60 -0.78
C ALA A 248 -4.64 -13.68 -1.47
N LEU A 249 -4.56 -14.35 -2.63
CA LEU A 249 -3.34 -14.38 -3.44
C LEU A 249 -2.95 -12.99 -3.94
N SER A 250 -3.89 -12.23 -4.50
CA SER A 250 -3.65 -10.88 -5.00
C SER A 250 -3.16 -9.96 -3.89
N TRP A 251 -3.70 -10.12 -2.67
CA TRP A 251 -3.25 -9.39 -1.49
C TRP A 251 -1.79 -9.69 -1.16
N LEU A 252 -1.42 -10.97 -1.08
CA LEU A 252 -0.05 -11.38 -0.77
C LEU A 252 0.93 -10.99 -1.89
N LYS A 253 0.53 -11.13 -3.16
CA LYS A 253 1.37 -10.71 -4.28
C LYS A 253 1.66 -9.20 -4.20
N LYS A 254 0.65 -8.37 -3.92
CA LYS A 254 0.84 -6.93 -3.79
C LYS A 254 1.68 -6.56 -2.56
N TYR A 255 1.29 -6.99 -1.36
CA TYR A 255 1.85 -6.47 -0.11
C TYR A 255 3.01 -7.29 0.47
N LEU A 256 3.19 -8.53 0.03
CA LEU A 256 4.28 -9.40 0.48
C LEU A 256 5.40 -9.51 -0.55
N LEU A 257 5.08 -9.40 -1.85
CA LEU A 257 6.01 -9.55 -2.96
C LEU A 257 6.19 -8.26 -3.78
N ASP A 258 5.50 -7.19 -3.43
CA ASP A 258 5.49 -5.90 -4.15
C ASP A 258 5.17 -6.05 -5.65
N ASP A 259 4.32 -7.06 -5.99
CA ASP A 259 3.88 -7.32 -7.36
C ASP A 259 2.58 -6.55 -7.66
N ASN A 260 2.74 -5.36 -8.21
CA ASN A 260 1.63 -4.47 -8.51
C ASN A 260 0.74 -4.97 -9.68
N CYS A 261 1.15 -5.98 -10.44
CA CYS A 261 0.30 -6.59 -11.46
C CYS A 261 -0.98 -7.22 -10.88
N TYR A 262 -0.95 -7.60 -9.61
CA TYR A 262 -2.11 -8.16 -8.91
C TYR A 262 -3.03 -7.09 -8.31
N CYS A 263 -2.60 -5.83 -8.22
CA CYS A 263 -3.40 -4.79 -7.60
C CYS A 263 -4.76 -4.54 -8.30
N PRO A 264 -4.85 -4.48 -9.63
CA PRO A 264 -6.15 -4.33 -10.30
C PRO A 264 -7.16 -5.43 -9.95
N LEU A 265 -6.68 -6.65 -9.62
CA LEU A 265 -7.54 -7.74 -9.19
C LEU A 265 -8.17 -7.50 -7.81
N LEU A 266 -7.54 -6.64 -6.97
CA LEU A 266 -8.10 -6.21 -5.68
C LEU A 266 -9.17 -5.13 -5.83
N LEU A 267 -9.26 -4.46 -6.97
CA LEU A 267 -10.31 -3.47 -7.26
C LEU A 267 -11.45 -4.06 -8.10
N ASP A 268 -11.23 -5.26 -8.66
CA ASP A 268 -12.25 -6.01 -9.38
C ASP A 268 -13.15 -6.75 -8.38
N VAL A 269 -14.29 -6.11 -8.04
CA VAL A 269 -15.22 -6.59 -7.01
C VAL A 269 -15.81 -7.95 -7.43
N PRO A 270 -15.65 -9.02 -6.60
CA PRO A 270 -16.21 -10.33 -6.92
C PRO A 270 -17.72 -10.28 -7.08
N LEU A 271 -18.25 -10.98 -8.10
CA LEU A 271 -19.69 -11.11 -8.31
C LEU A 271 -20.38 -11.85 -7.14
N THR A 272 -19.61 -12.57 -6.35
CA THR A 272 -20.05 -13.30 -5.14
C THR A 272 -19.95 -12.44 -3.88
N SER A 273 -19.92 -11.12 -4.00
CA SER A 273 -19.79 -10.19 -2.88
C SER A 273 -21.15 -9.65 -2.43
N SER A 274 -21.50 -9.85 -1.17
CA SER A 274 -22.62 -9.15 -0.50
C SER A 274 -22.20 -7.80 0.08
N ASN A 275 -20.91 -7.67 0.49
CA ASN A 275 -20.31 -6.42 0.92
C ASN A 275 -18.83 -6.38 0.52
N TYR A 276 -18.36 -5.21 0.05
CA TYR A 276 -16.98 -5.02 -0.36
C TYR A 276 -16.51 -3.61 -0.03
N LEU A 277 -15.53 -3.50 0.86
CA LEU A 277 -14.99 -2.22 1.31
C LEU A 277 -13.46 -2.26 1.15
N THR A 278 -12.87 -1.22 0.61
CA THR A 278 -11.42 -1.12 0.50
C THR A 278 -10.96 0.35 0.45
N ASN A 279 -9.77 0.59 0.98
CA ASN A 279 -9.00 1.80 0.75
C ASN A 279 -7.72 1.50 -0.05
N VAL A 280 -7.66 0.31 -0.69
CA VAL A 280 -6.52 -0.04 -1.55
C VAL A 280 -6.48 0.90 -2.72
N ASP A 281 -5.34 1.51 -2.93
CA ASP A 281 -5.00 2.26 -4.12
C ASP A 281 -4.05 1.43 -4.98
N CYS A 282 -4.41 1.24 -6.24
CA CYS A 282 -3.58 0.56 -7.23
C CYS A 282 -2.79 1.55 -8.09
N GLU A 283 -2.82 2.80 -7.75
CA GLU A 283 -1.91 3.75 -8.39
C GLU A 283 -0.48 3.31 -8.09
N THR A 284 0.06 2.77 -9.08
CA THR A 284 1.28 1.99 -9.21
C THR A 284 2.46 2.57 -8.42
N ASN A 285 2.91 1.87 -7.37
CA ASN A 285 4.35 1.81 -7.11
C ASN A 285 5.00 0.91 -8.18
N THR A 286 4.96 1.31 -9.43
CA THR A 286 6.00 0.93 -10.36
C THR A 286 7.23 1.69 -9.88
N THR A 287 8.29 0.99 -9.59
CA THR A 287 9.64 1.54 -9.70
C THR A 287 9.76 2.16 -11.10
N GLY A 288 9.33 3.41 -11.25
CA GLY A 288 9.29 4.20 -12.46
C GLY A 288 7.96 4.86 -12.67
N ALA A 289 7.72 6.02 -12.47
CA ALA A 289 6.70 6.99 -12.88
C ALA A 289 5.25 6.75 -12.37
N SER A 290 4.92 7.35 -11.27
CA SER A 290 3.53 7.71 -10.93
C SER A 290 3.02 8.77 -11.92
N SER A 291 1.72 8.83 -12.18
CA SER A 291 1.13 9.87 -13.01
C SER A 291 0.29 10.82 -12.17
N GLN A 292 0.46 12.11 -12.39
CA GLN A 292 -0.38 13.16 -11.80
C GLN A 292 -1.06 13.96 -12.88
N TYR A 293 -2.35 14.18 -12.73
CA TYR A 293 -3.14 15.08 -13.57
C TYR A 293 -3.24 16.43 -12.87
N ILE A 294 -2.77 17.50 -13.51
CA ILE A 294 -2.82 18.87 -12.99
C ILE A 294 -3.75 19.68 -13.90
N ASP A 295 -4.83 20.16 -13.33
CA ASP A 295 -5.80 21.02 -14.02
C ASP A 295 -5.30 22.49 -14.02
N PHE A 296 -5.15 23.04 -15.21
CA PHE A 296 -4.88 24.46 -15.43
C PHE A 296 -6.13 25.16 -15.90
N ASN A 297 -6.65 26.06 -15.10
CA ASN A 297 -7.81 26.86 -15.50
C ASN A 297 -7.41 28.09 -16.31
N ASN A 298 -8.28 28.55 -17.20
CA ASN A 298 -8.12 29.85 -17.87
C ASN A 298 -7.97 30.97 -16.83
N GLY A 299 -6.97 31.81 -17.00
CA GLY A 299 -6.60 32.85 -16.04
C GLY A 299 -5.45 32.45 -15.14
N TRP A 300 -5.42 32.97 -13.92
CA TRP A 300 -4.37 32.70 -12.93
C TRP A 300 -4.72 31.49 -12.07
N SER A 301 -3.73 30.63 -11.82
CA SER A 301 -3.77 29.57 -10.82
C SER A 301 -2.41 29.42 -10.13
N ILE A 302 -2.39 28.78 -8.95
CA ILE A 302 -1.16 28.30 -8.33
C ILE A 302 -1.21 26.79 -8.38
N ILE A 303 -0.23 26.21 -9.09
CA ILE A 303 -0.11 24.77 -9.25
C ILE A 303 1.08 24.24 -8.46
N SER A 304 1.04 22.95 -8.15
CA SER A 304 2.16 22.21 -7.60
C SER A 304 2.13 20.75 -8.02
N THR A 305 3.20 20.04 -7.76
CA THR A 305 3.29 18.62 -8.07
C THR A 305 3.70 17.80 -6.85
N HIS A 306 3.14 16.59 -6.76
CA HIS A 306 3.61 15.52 -5.88
C HIS A 306 4.40 14.44 -6.65
N ILE A 307 4.77 14.75 -7.91
CA ILE A 307 5.58 13.90 -8.78
C ILE A 307 6.86 14.63 -9.15
N ILE A 308 7.99 13.94 -9.13
CA ILE A 308 9.27 14.41 -9.67
C ILE A 308 9.49 13.73 -11.02
N PRO A 309 9.31 14.44 -12.14
CA PRO A 309 9.57 13.86 -13.46
C PRO A 309 11.08 13.61 -13.65
N GLU A 310 11.42 12.62 -14.49
CA GLU A 310 12.83 12.32 -14.82
C GLU A 310 13.54 13.53 -15.43
N ASN A 311 12.86 14.27 -16.31
CA ASN A 311 13.35 15.55 -16.80
C ASN A 311 12.72 16.69 -15.98
N THR A 312 13.51 17.34 -15.16
CA THR A 312 13.07 18.44 -14.29
C THR A 312 13.13 19.84 -14.96
N ASP A 313 13.53 19.97 -16.22
CA ASP A 313 13.49 21.25 -16.94
C ASP A 313 12.04 21.75 -17.09
N PHE A 314 11.75 22.92 -16.54
CA PHE A 314 10.37 23.44 -16.47
C PHE A 314 9.75 23.62 -17.86
N ALA A 315 10.50 24.10 -18.83
CA ALA A 315 10.00 24.29 -20.20
C ALA A 315 9.63 22.94 -20.86
N SER A 316 10.46 21.92 -20.65
CA SER A 316 10.19 20.56 -21.13
C SER A 316 8.94 19.97 -20.48
N ILE A 317 8.75 20.17 -19.18
CA ILE A 317 7.59 19.67 -18.42
C ILE A 317 6.28 20.25 -18.97
N VAL A 318 6.23 21.56 -19.20
CA VAL A 318 5.02 22.26 -19.62
C VAL A 318 4.84 22.30 -21.13
N SER A 319 5.73 21.70 -21.90
CA SER A 319 5.69 21.70 -23.37
C SER A 319 4.37 21.21 -23.96
N PRO A 320 3.64 20.21 -23.39
CA PRO A 320 2.35 19.76 -23.95
C PRO A 320 1.24 20.83 -23.90
N ILE A 321 1.35 21.80 -22.96
CA ILE A 321 0.33 22.83 -22.75
C ILE A 321 0.86 24.25 -23.02
N MET A 322 2.07 24.37 -23.59
CA MET A 322 2.74 25.65 -23.75
C MET A 322 2.02 26.64 -24.65
N GLU A 323 1.25 26.18 -25.65
CA GLU A 323 0.48 27.03 -26.55
C GLU A 323 -0.61 27.84 -25.82
N SER A 324 -1.14 27.28 -24.74
CA SER A 324 -2.15 27.91 -23.89
C SER A 324 -1.53 28.68 -22.71
N MET A 325 -0.22 28.52 -22.44
CA MET A 325 0.44 29.15 -21.32
C MET A 325 0.93 30.54 -21.70
N ILE A 326 0.51 31.56 -20.93
CA ILE A 326 0.96 32.96 -21.12
C ILE A 326 2.26 33.20 -20.36
N ILE A 327 2.33 32.78 -19.10
CA ILE A 327 3.48 32.97 -18.21
C ILE A 327 3.38 32.01 -17.02
N ALA A 328 4.52 31.52 -16.57
CA ALA A 328 4.65 30.92 -15.24
C ALA A 328 5.68 31.67 -14.40
N LYS A 329 5.51 31.69 -13.08
CA LYS A 329 6.42 32.29 -12.10
C LYS A 329 6.67 31.37 -10.95
N ASP A 330 7.90 31.29 -10.52
CA ASP A 330 8.26 30.66 -9.27
C ASP A 330 8.10 31.59 -8.06
N TYR A 331 8.38 31.08 -6.87
CA TYR A 331 8.34 31.86 -5.63
C TYR A 331 9.35 33.04 -5.63
N SER A 332 10.54 32.89 -6.26
CA SER A 332 11.58 33.89 -6.31
C SER A 332 11.28 35.05 -7.30
N GLY A 333 10.26 34.84 -8.14
CA GLY A 333 9.86 35.75 -9.21
C GLY A 333 10.56 35.46 -10.54
N ALA A 334 11.31 34.35 -10.66
CA ALA A 334 11.80 33.88 -11.94
C ALA A 334 10.63 33.47 -12.84
N VAL A 335 10.74 33.68 -14.14
CA VAL A 335 9.62 33.54 -15.08
C VAL A 335 9.93 32.54 -16.21
N TYR A 336 8.92 31.85 -16.66
CA TYR A 336 8.87 31.16 -17.94
C TYR A 336 7.90 31.90 -18.87
N LEU A 337 8.39 32.26 -20.06
CA LEU A 337 7.65 32.99 -21.08
C LEU A 337 7.69 32.20 -22.39
N PRO A 338 6.65 31.37 -22.68
CA PRO A 338 6.65 30.52 -23.88
C PRO A 338 6.77 31.28 -25.18
N GLU A 339 6.11 32.46 -25.31
CA GLU A 339 6.13 33.29 -26.52
C GLU A 339 7.57 33.71 -26.91
N TRP A 340 8.47 33.80 -25.94
CA TRP A 340 9.85 34.27 -26.15
C TRP A 340 10.88 33.16 -25.97
N ASP A 341 10.44 31.89 -25.83
CA ASP A 341 11.32 30.74 -25.55
C ASP A 341 12.30 31.04 -24.39
N PHE A 342 11.78 31.68 -23.34
CA PHE A 342 12.59 32.10 -22.20
C PHE A 342 12.21 31.31 -20.96
N ASN A 343 13.14 30.47 -20.47
CA ASN A 343 13.02 29.73 -19.24
C ASN A 343 13.95 30.28 -18.16
N GLY A 344 13.50 31.28 -17.40
CA GLY A 344 14.20 31.80 -16.22
C GLY A 344 13.96 30.99 -14.95
N ILE A 345 12.91 30.14 -14.90
CA ILE A 345 12.64 29.19 -13.78
C ILE A 345 13.72 28.12 -13.75
N GLY A 346 14.14 27.64 -14.93
CA GLY A 346 15.13 26.56 -15.07
C GLY A 346 14.51 25.20 -14.73
N VAL A 347 14.84 24.64 -13.57
CA VAL A 347 14.37 23.32 -13.13
C VAL A 347 13.22 23.44 -12.14
N LEU A 348 12.31 22.46 -12.18
CA LEU A 348 11.22 22.32 -11.23
C LEU A 348 11.79 22.14 -9.82
N GLN A 349 11.39 23.01 -8.90
CA GLN A 349 11.67 22.90 -7.47
C GLN A 349 10.45 22.26 -6.80
N LYS A 350 10.60 21.07 -6.25
CA LYS A 350 9.47 20.29 -5.73
C LYS A 350 8.77 20.92 -4.54
N GLU A 351 9.50 21.69 -3.72
CA GLU A 351 9.01 22.27 -2.46
C GLU A 351 8.05 23.44 -2.65
N GLN A 352 7.96 24.00 -3.87
CA GLN A 352 7.20 25.21 -4.11
C GLN A 352 6.05 25.04 -5.09
N GLY A 353 5.06 25.93 -4.98
CA GLY A 353 4.05 26.15 -6.00
C GLY A 353 4.53 27.08 -7.11
N PHE A 354 3.84 27.06 -8.24
CA PHE A 354 4.11 27.94 -9.38
C PHE A 354 2.86 28.73 -9.72
N LEU A 355 2.97 30.04 -9.82
CA LEU A 355 1.90 30.93 -10.25
C LEU A 355 1.86 30.93 -11.78
N VAL A 356 0.78 30.43 -12.37
CA VAL A 356 0.63 30.23 -13.82
C VAL A 356 -0.57 30.98 -14.34
N LYS A 357 -0.43 31.58 -15.53
CA LYS A 357 -1.54 32.21 -16.28
C LYS A 357 -1.73 31.51 -17.61
N MET A 358 -2.96 31.01 -17.82
CA MET A 358 -3.38 30.32 -19.02
C MET A 358 -4.35 31.16 -19.86
N SER A 359 -4.40 30.92 -21.18
CA SER A 359 -5.38 31.49 -22.11
C SER A 359 -6.61 30.59 -22.31
N SER A 360 -6.51 29.30 -21.96
CA SER A 360 -7.56 28.29 -21.99
C SER A 360 -7.34 27.24 -20.89
N ASP A 361 -8.37 26.46 -20.60
CA ASP A 361 -8.26 25.30 -19.70
C ASP A 361 -7.43 24.22 -20.34
N GLU A 362 -6.52 23.61 -19.59
CA GLU A 362 -5.65 22.51 -20.03
C GLU A 362 -5.44 21.51 -18.90
N ILE A 363 -5.06 20.28 -19.25
CA ILE A 363 -4.63 19.24 -18.29
C ILE A 363 -3.21 18.84 -18.64
N LEU A 364 -2.31 18.96 -17.68
CA LEU A 364 -0.95 18.44 -17.76
C LEU A 364 -0.87 17.09 -17.06
N VAL A 365 -0.36 16.08 -17.76
CA VAL A 365 -0.03 14.78 -17.15
C VAL A 365 1.46 14.76 -16.86
N LEU A 366 1.83 14.61 -15.60
CA LEU A 366 3.22 14.39 -15.16
C LEU A 366 3.41 12.92 -14.82
N GLU A 367 4.51 12.35 -15.30
CA GLU A 367 4.95 11.00 -14.96
C GLU A 367 6.33 11.10 -14.29
N GLY A 368 6.51 10.37 -13.17
CA GLY A 368 7.77 10.41 -12.42
C GLY A 368 7.67 9.77 -11.05
N GLU A 369 8.69 9.98 -10.23
CA GLU A 369 8.75 9.47 -8.88
C GLU A 369 7.78 10.24 -7.96
N GLN A 370 6.97 9.54 -7.19
CA GLN A 370 6.06 10.16 -6.22
C GLN A 370 6.84 10.71 -5.03
N ILE A 371 6.52 11.94 -4.63
CA ILE A 371 7.05 12.55 -3.42
C ILE A 371 6.32 11.95 -2.21
N LEU A 372 7.06 11.36 -1.29
CA LEU A 372 6.52 10.89 -0.01
C LEU A 372 6.40 12.06 0.96
N PRO A 373 5.17 12.46 1.36
CA PRO A 373 4.96 13.65 2.20
C PRO A 373 5.71 13.57 3.53
N GLU A 374 5.72 12.39 4.17
CA GLU A 374 6.38 12.12 5.45
C GLU A 374 7.92 12.19 5.40
N GLU A 375 8.52 12.04 4.22
CA GLU A 375 9.97 12.12 4.00
C GLU A 375 10.42 13.43 3.35
N SER A 376 9.47 14.32 3.04
CA SER A 376 9.73 15.54 2.25
C SER A 376 9.26 16.81 2.97
N PRO A 377 9.89 17.20 4.09
CA PRO A 377 9.55 18.45 4.78
C PRO A 377 9.81 19.68 3.91
N ILE A 378 8.94 20.69 4.01
CA ILE A 378 9.12 21.99 3.32
C ILE A 378 9.67 23.01 4.30
N ASN A 379 10.86 23.54 4.01
CA ASN A 379 11.45 24.62 4.79
C ASN A 379 10.75 25.94 4.48
N LEU A 380 10.19 26.59 5.50
CA LEU A 380 9.53 27.88 5.42
C LEU A 380 10.48 28.98 5.89
N ILE A 381 10.53 30.08 5.16
CA ILE A 381 11.23 31.30 5.58
C ILE A 381 10.26 32.24 6.30
N GLU A 382 10.75 33.13 7.16
CA GLU A 382 9.96 34.21 7.76
C GLU A 382 9.28 35.04 6.66
N GLY A 383 7.98 35.29 6.84
CA GLY A 383 7.17 36.04 5.88
C GLY A 383 6.42 35.11 4.92
N TRP A 384 6.29 35.55 3.66
CA TRP A 384 5.54 34.81 2.66
C TRP A 384 6.33 33.64 2.08
N ASN A 385 5.64 32.55 1.80
CA ASN A 385 6.10 31.36 1.09
C ASN A 385 5.04 30.95 0.07
N MET A 386 5.44 30.25 -0.98
CA MET A 386 4.52 29.59 -1.92
C MET A 386 4.90 28.11 -1.98
N ILE A 387 4.05 27.27 -1.40
CA ILE A 387 4.33 25.85 -1.15
C ILE A 387 3.67 24.92 -2.15
N ALA A 388 4.28 23.77 -2.37
CA ALA A 388 3.66 22.63 -3.01
C ALA A 388 2.72 21.91 -2.01
N TYR A 389 1.81 21.08 -2.53
CA TYR A 389 0.95 20.16 -1.79
C TYR A 389 1.27 18.74 -2.24
N TYR A 390 1.80 17.90 -1.34
CA TYR A 390 2.27 16.56 -1.65
C TYR A 390 1.26 15.44 -1.47
N PRO A 391 0.30 15.50 -0.52
CA PRO A 391 -0.68 14.44 -0.38
C PRO A 391 -1.47 14.22 -1.67
N THR A 392 -1.79 12.96 -1.97
CA THR A 392 -2.56 12.56 -3.16
C THR A 392 -4.07 12.70 -2.98
N GLN A 393 -4.51 13.02 -1.75
CA GLN A 393 -5.92 13.23 -1.39
C GLN A 393 -6.12 14.65 -0.85
N ALA A 394 -7.35 15.14 -0.90
CA ALA A 394 -7.72 16.40 -0.29
C ALA A 394 -7.75 16.26 1.25
N ILE A 395 -7.11 17.20 1.95
CA ILE A 395 -7.04 17.23 3.42
C ILE A 395 -7.37 18.64 3.90
N ALA A 396 -8.15 18.72 4.97
CA ALA A 396 -8.58 19.99 5.55
C ALA A 396 -7.40 20.86 5.98
N ALA A 397 -7.46 22.16 5.68
CA ALA A 397 -6.37 23.10 5.94
C ALA A 397 -5.99 23.19 7.43
N ASP A 398 -6.95 23.09 8.32
CA ASP A 398 -6.74 23.11 9.77
C ASP A 398 -5.94 21.89 10.27
N LEU A 399 -6.10 20.72 9.63
CA LEU A 399 -5.29 19.53 9.93
C LEU A 399 -3.86 19.69 9.45
N ILE A 400 -3.67 20.11 8.18
CA ILE A 400 -2.34 20.29 7.56
C ILE A 400 -1.49 21.30 8.34
N PHE A 401 -2.09 22.41 8.75
CA PHE A 401 -1.37 23.50 9.40
C PHE A 401 -1.49 23.48 10.93
N SER A 402 -1.94 22.36 11.52
CA SER A 402 -2.19 22.25 12.97
C SER A 402 -0.96 22.58 13.82
N GLU A 403 0.22 22.08 13.49
CA GLU A 403 1.46 22.33 14.24
C GLU A 403 1.86 23.81 14.17
N LEU A 404 1.84 24.42 12.97
CA LEU A 404 2.16 25.85 12.77
C LEU A 404 1.15 26.76 13.48
N THR A 405 -0.09 26.29 13.65
CA THR A 405 -1.15 27.02 14.35
C THR A 405 -0.98 26.92 15.86
N ILE A 406 -0.68 25.73 16.40
CA ILE A 406 -0.40 25.52 17.85
C ILE A 406 0.79 26.38 18.29
N ASP A 407 1.81 26.50 17.48
CA ASP A 407 3.01 27.29 17.75
C ASP A 407 2.80 28.82 17.55
N ASN A 408 1.58 29.24 17.16
CA ASN A 408 1.25 30.63 16.79
C ASN A 408 2.19 31.20 15.72
N ASN A 409 2.74 30.34 14.86
CA ASN A 409 3.66 30.75 13.81
C ASN A 409 2.95 31.05 12.49
N LEU A 410 1.80 30.45 12.22
CA LEU A 410 1.01 30.69 11.01
C LEU A 410 0.16 31.96 11.12
N ILE A 411 0.32 32.88 10.15
CA ILE A 411 -0.50 34.10 10.07
C ILE A 411 -1.71 33.85 9.18
N ILE A 412 -1.49 33.30 7.97
CA ILE A 412 -2.53 33.15 6.94
C ILE A 412 -2.06 32.15 5.89
N VAL A 413 -3.02 31.37 5.34
CA VAL A 413 -2.83 30.63 4.08
C VAL A 413 -3.84 31.14 3.07
N LYS A 414 -3.48 31.14 1.78
CA LYS A 414 -4.34 31.54 0.66
C LYS A 414 -4.23 30.56 -0.50
N ASP A 415 -5.37 30.32 -1.14
CA ASP A 415 -5.43 29.72 -2.47
C ASP A 415 -5.27 30.77 -3.59
N TYR A 416 -5.32 30.31 -4.85
CA TYR A 416 -5.15 31.17 -6.03
C TYR A 416 -6.32 32.12 -6.31
N ILE A 417 -7.53 31.84 -5.78
CA ILE A 417 -8.73 32.68 -5.94
C ILE A 417 -8.92 33.65 -4.77
N GLY A 418 -8.09 33.54 -3.73
CA GLY A 418 -8.07 34.45 -2.59
C GLY A 418 -8.86 33.98 -1.39
N ASN A 419 -9.37 32.74 -1.36
CA ASN A 419 -9.87 32.16 -0.12
C ASN A 419 -8.73 32.07 0.89
N ALA A 420 -9.06 32.19 2.18
CA ALA A 420 -8.04 32.23 3.22
C ALA A 420 -8.36 31.27 4.37
N PHE A 421 -7.30 30.70 4.94
CA PHE A 421 -7.30 30.09 6.27
C PHE A 421 -6.62 31.07 7.23
N LEU A 422 -7.34 31.47 8.28
CA LEU A 422 -6.93 32.46 9.27
C LEU A 422 -7.03 31.84 10.68
N PRO A 423 -5.92 31.24 11.18
CA PRO A 423 -5.95 30.52 12.47
C PRO A 423 -6.34 31.42 13.64
N GLU A 424 -5.90 32.70 13.68
CA GLU A 424 -6.24 33.64 14.76
C GLU A 424 -7.76 33.81 14.93
N TRP A 425 -8.54 33.61 13.87
CA TRP A 425 -9.99 33.82 13.87
C TRP A 425 -10.78 32.53 13.73
N ASP A 426 -10.12 31.38 13.84
CA ASP A 426 -10.75 30.07 13.65
C ASP A 426 -11.58 30.00 12.35
N PHE A 427 -11.02 30.60 11.28
CA PHE A 427 -11.70 30.73 10.00
C PHE A 427 -10.98 29.93 8.91
N ASN A 428 -11.67 28.92 8.36
CA ASN A 428 -11.22 28.16 7.20
C ASN A 428 -12.12 28.42 5.98
N GLY A 429 -11.73 29.39 5.16
CA GLY A 429 -12.40 29.69 3.89
C GLY A 429 -11.84 28.92 2.69
N ILE A 430 -10.70 28.24 2.84
CA ILE A 430 -10.11 27.36 1.80
C ILE A 430 -10.87 26.03 1.77
N GLY A 431 -11.24 25.49 2.94
CA GLY A 431 -11.70 24.14 3.09
C GLY A 431 -10.54 23.15 3.10
N ASP A 432 -10.53 22.26 2.12
CA ASP A 432 -9.48 21.26 1.94
C ASP A 432 -8.40 21.76 0.97
N LEU A 433 -7.15 21.41 1.25
CA LEU A 433 -6.07 21.51 0.27
C LEU A 433 -6.17 20.33 -0.70
N GLU A 434 -5.91 20.58 -1.98
CA GLU A 434 -6.14 19.60 -3.03
C GLU A 434 -4.85 19.27 -3.82
N PRO A 435 -4.67 18.02 -4.28
CA PRO A 435 -3.57 17.65 -5.16
C PRO A 435 -3.50 18.50 -6.44
N GLY A 436 -2.30 18.82 -6.90
CA GLY A 436 -2.09 19.65 -8.09
C GLY A 436 -2.16 21.15 -7.84
N LYS A 437 -2.66 21.58 -6.67
CA LYS A 437 -2.75 22.99 -6.29
C LYS A 437 -1.60 23.40 -5.38
N GLY A 438 -1.11 24.63 -5.56
CA GLY A 438 -0.16 25.27 -4.67
C GLY A 438 -0.83 26.33 -3.82
N TYR A 439 -0.20 26.70 -2.71
CA TYR A 439 -0.76 27.63 -1.74
C TYR A 439 0.28 28.67 -1.30
N GLN A 440 -0.19 29.86 -1.01
CA GLN A 440 0.62 30.90 -0.38
C GLN A 440 0.38 30.91 1.11
N LEU A 441 1.45 30.90 1.91
CA LEU A 441 1.30 31.04 3.36
C LEU A 441 2.30 32.06 3.91
N LYS A 442 1.95 32.67 5.03
CA LYS A 442 2.79 33.61 5.76
C LYS A 442 3.02 33.11 7.18
N VAL A 443 4.28 33.03 7.57
CA VAL A 443 4.71 32.65 8.91
C VAL A 443 5.45 33.79 9.62
N ASN A 444 5.40 33.77 10.96
CA ASN A 444 6.09 34.78 11.79
C ASN A 444 7.59 34.56 11.84
N THR A 445 8.03 33.31 11.85
CA THR A 445 9.45 32.90 11.92
C THR A 445 9.69 31.70 11.01
N ALA A 446 10.95 31.53 10.60
CA ALA A 446 11.34 30.36 9.83
C ALA A 446 11.00 29.06 10.58
N SER A 447 10.46 28.10 9.88
CA SER A 447 9.98 26.82 10.42
C SER A 447 9.96 25.73 9.35
N VAL A 448 9.42 24.58 9.68
CA VAL A 448 9.26 23.45 8.73
C VAL A 448 7.79 23.07 8.68
N LEU A 449 7.27 22.86 7.46
CA LEU A 449 5.98 22.23 7.25
C LEU A 449 6.20 20.76 6.96
N GLN A 450 5.57 19.90 7.73
CA GLN A 450 5.49 18.45 7.53
C GLN A 450 4.04 18.09 7.21
N TYR A 451 3.83 17.29 6.17
CA TYR A 451 2.50 16.80 5.79
C TYR A 451 2.14 15.54 6.54
#